data_e9015dad44e8bf22223f3e9db86fa649
#
_entry.id   e9015dad44e8bf22223f3e9db86fa649
#
_cell.length_a   1.000
_cell.length_b   1.000
_cell.length_c   1.000
_cell.angle_alpha   90.00
_cell.angle_beta   90.00
_cell.angle_gamma   90.00
#
_symmetry.space_group_name_H-M   'P 1'
#
loop_
_entity.id
_entity.type
_entity.pdbx_description
1 polymer ?
#
loop_
_entity_poly.entity_id
_entity_poly.type
_entity_poly.pdbx_seq_one_letter_code
_entity_poly.pdbx_strand_id
1 'polypeptide(L)'
;MEIERQPLSDFRVRQLQARDMLRGDLSDEQLEKYVEERVLMTTVEKAVAWGRGNSIYPLTFGLACCAIEMMTIVAPRADIARFGFEVLRATPRQADLIILSGRVSIKMAPVIRRLYDQMLEPKWAISMGACCSSMGVFNNYALVPAD
;
A
#
# COMPACT_ATOMS: atom_id res chain seq x y z
N MET A 1 1.04 21.92 -6.68
CA MET A 1 1.89 20.97 -7.41
C MET A 1 1.07 19.69 -7.54
N GLU A 2 0.34 19.60 -8.63
CA GLU A 2 -0.54 18.49 -8.96
C GLU A 2 0.35 17.33 -9.42
N ILE A 3 0.38 16.24 -8.64
CA ILE A 3 1.02 15.00 -9.07
C ILE A 3 0.02 14.31 -9.98
N GLU A 4 0.22 14.47 -11.26
CA GLU A 4 -0.50 13.79 -12.32
C GLU A 4 -0.29 12.27 -12.16
N ARG A 5 -1.36 11.59 -11.76
CA ARG A 5 -1.36 10.12 -11.66
C ARG A 5 -1.31 9.57 -13.07
N GLN A 6 -0.19 9.01 -13.46
CA GLN A 6 -0.11 8.29 -14.73
C GLN A 6 -1.04 7.06 -14.68
N PRO A 7 -1.98 6.94 -15.60
CA PRO A 7 -2.92 5.82 -15.61
C PRO A 7 -2.19 4.50 -15.91
N LEU A 8 -2.65 3.41 -15.29
CA LEU A 8 -2.16 2.05 -15.50
C LEU A 8 -2.17 1.61 -16.99
N SER A 9 -2.98 2.27 -17.83
CA SER A 9 -2.98 2.13 -19.28
C SER A 9 -1.64 2.48 -19.93
N ASP A 10 -0.94 3.49 -19.39
CA ASP A 10 0.35 3.95 -19.92
C ASP A 10 1.47 2.91 -19.73
N PHE A 11 1.41 2.12 -18.66
CA PHE A 11 2.38 1.05 -18.44
C PHE A 11 2.21 -0.09 -19.46
N ARG A 12 0.97 -0.45 -19.77
CA ARG A 12 0.66 -1.44 -20.82
C ARG A 12 1.04 -0.96 -22.22
N VAL A 13 0.77 0.31 -22.51
CA VAL A 13 1.13 0.91 -23.81
C VAL A 13 2.64 0.96 -23.98
N ARG A 14 3.41 1.32 -22.95
CA ARG A 14 4.88 1.28 -22.98
C ARG A 14 5.42 -0.14 -23.14
N GLN A 15 4.78 -1.15 -22.53
CA GLN A 15 5.16 -2.54 -22.75
C GLN A 15 4.90 -3.02 -24.18
N LEU A 16 3.80 -2.59 -24.78
CA LEU A 16 3.47 -2.92 -26.18
C LEU A 16 4.40 -2.19 -27.15
N GLN A 17 4.68 -0.91 -26.93
CA GLN A 17 5.64 -0.13 -27.72
C GLN A 17 7.07 -0.69 -27.61
N ALA A 18 7.51 -1.12 -26.42
CA ALA A 18 8.79 -1.79 -26.24
C ALA A 18 8.84 -3.13 -26.98
N ARG A 19 7.73 -3.86 -27.07
CA ARG A 19 7.62 -5.13 -27.79
C ARG A 19 7.63 -4.95 -29.30
N ASP A 20 7.07 -3.85 -29.80
CA ASP A 20 7.07 -3.53 -31.23
C ASP A 20 8.41 -2.95 -31.69
N MET A 21 9.10 -2.18 -30.83
CA MET A 21 10.49 -1.75 -31.09
C MET A 21 11.48 -2.92 -31.13
N LEU A 22 11.24 -3.99 -30.36
CA LEU A 22 12.08 -5.17 -30.34
C LEU A 22 11.94 -6.08 -31.58
N ARG A 23 10.93 -5.85 -32.41
CA ARG A 23 10.65 -6.68 -33.59
C ARG A 23 11.36 -6.26 -34.85
N GLY A 24 12.03 -5.12 -34.87
CA GLY A 24 12.49 -4.51 -36.13
C GLY A 24 13.98 -4.43 -36.39
N ASP A 25 14.86 -4.15 -35.39
CA ASP A 25 16.21 -3.65 -35.71
C ASP A 25 17.34 -3.96 -34.70
N LEU A 26 17.21 -4.97 -33.86
CA LEU A 26 18.27 -5.31 -32.91
C LEU A 26 19.13 -6.46 -33.44
N SER A 27 20.46 -6.29 -33.48
CA SER A 27 21.39 -7.39 -33.72
C SER A 27 21.31 -8.41 -32.57
N ASP A 28 21.61 -9.69 -32.90
CA ASP A 28 21.52 -10.79 -31.92
C ASP A 28 22.30 -10.51 -30.64
N GLU A 29 23.44 -9.83 -30.73
CA GLU A 29 24.27 -9.42 -29.58
C GLU A 29 23.62 -8.35 -28.72
N GLN A 30 22.87 -7.43 -29.30
CA GLN A 30 22.09 -6.42 -28.56
C GLN A 30 20.89 -7.06 -27.90
N LEU A 31 20.30 -8.06 -28.52
CA LEU A 31 19.18 -8.82 -27.99
C LEU A 31 19.60 -9.62 -26.73
N GLU A 32 20.74 -10.32 -26.79
CA GLU A 32 21.27 -11.06 -25.64
C GLU A 32 21.55 -10.14 -24.45
N LYS A 33 22.23 -9.01 -24.68
CA LYS A 33 22.51 -8.04 -23.63
C LYS A 33 21.24 -7.47 -23.00
N TYR A 34 20.22 -7.20 -23.83
CA TYR A 34 18.93 -6.69 -23.35
C TYR A 34 18.14 -7.75 -22.57
N VAL A 35 18.23 -9.02 -22.98
CA VAL A 35 17.60 -10.14 -22.28
C VAL A 35 18.28 -10.38 -20.93
N GLU A 36 19.62 -10.38 -20.88
CA GLU A 36 20.37 -10.54 -19.62
C GLU A 36 20.04 -9.44 -18.62
N GLU A 37 20.03 -8.18 -19.04
CA GLU A 37 19.68 -7.05 -18.18
C GLU A 37 18.23 -7.16 -17.66
N ARG A 38 17.30 -7.56 -18.50
CA ARG A 38 15.90 -7.75 -18.13
C ARG A 38 15.65 -8.96 -17.23
N VAL A 39 16.34 -10.06 -17.47
CA VAL A 39 16.26 -11.26 -16.60
C VAL A 39 16.76 -10.93 -15.20
N LEU A 40 17.83 -10.17 -15.08
CA LEU A 40 18.38 -9.76 -13.78
C LEU A 40 17.44 -8.80 -13.06
N MET A 41 16.88 -7.81 -13.74
CA MET A 41 15.88 -6.90 -13.20
C MET A 41 14.59 -7.63 -12.78
N THR A 42 14.11 -8.56 -13.61
CA THR A 42 12.92 -9.36 -13.26
C THR A 42 13.15 -10.22 -12.01
N THR A 43 14.35 -10.75 -11.82
CA THR A 43 14.71 -11.53 -10.64
C THR A 43 14.75 -10.64 -9.39
N VAL A 44 15.32 -9.45 -9.49
CA VAL A 44 15.36 -8.45 -8.39
C VAL A 44 13.96 -7.99 -8.04
N GLU A 45 13.11 -7.68 -9.00
CA GLU A 45 11.72 -7.29 -8.77
C GLU A 45 10.93 -8.40 -8.05
N LYS A 46 11.11 -9.65 -8.44
CA LYS A 46 10.48 -10.80 -7.76
C LYS A 46 10.98 -10.97 -6.32
N ALA A 47 12.28 -10.79 -6.09
CA ALA A 47 12.87 -10.86 -4.74
C ALA A 47 12.33 -9.73 -3.85
N VAL A 48 12.24 -8.51 -4.36
CA VAL A 48 11.67 -7.36 -3.64
C VAL A 48 10.18 -7.57 -3.36
N ALA A 49 9.42 -8.06 -4.34
CA ALA A 49 7.99 -8.36 -4.16
C ALA A 49 7.76 -9.46 -3.12
N TRP A 50 8.59 -10.50 -3.11
CA TRP A 50 8.55 -11.54 -2.10
C TRP A 50 8.90 -10.99 -0.71
N GLY A 51 9.96 -10.18 -0.60
CA GLY A 51 10.35 -9.55 0.65
C GLY A 51 9.24 -8.66 1.23
N ARG A 52 8.61 -7.83 0.38
CA ARG A 52 7.48 -6.98 0.79
C ARG A 52 6.24 -7.79 1.17
N GLY A 53 5.95 -8.89 0.47
CA GLY A 53 4.83 -9.77 0.79
C GLY A 53 4.96 -10.46 2.15
N ASN A 54 6.19 -10.66 2.64
CA ASN A 54 6.48 -11.31 3.91
C ASN A 54 6.87 -10.33 5.03
N SER A 55 7.00 -9.04 4.75
CA SER A 55 7.37 -8.01 5.73
C SER A 55 6.68 -6.70 5.38
N ILE A 56 5.50 -6.50 5.95
CA ILE A 56 4.72 -5.28 5.80
C ILE A 56 4.85 -4.47 7.11
N TYR A 57 5.05 -3.16 6.97
CA TYR A 57 5.19 -2.25 8.10
C TYR A 57 3.88 -1.48 8.35
N PRO A 58 3.06 -1.88 9.33
CA PRO A 58 1.84 -1.17 9.66
C PRO A 58 2.13 0.18 10.33
N LEU A 59 1.38 1.22 9.92
CA LEU A 59 1.35 2.49 10.62
C LEU A 59 0.49 2.35 11.88
N THR A 60 1.05 2.71 13.03
CA THR A 60 0.31 2.80 14.29
C THR A 60 -0.59 4.03 14.27
N PHE A 61 -1.86 3.83 13.99
CA PHE A 61 -2.83 4.92 13.91
C PHE A 61 -4.19 4.47 14.45
N GLY A 62 -4.52 4.90 15.67
CA GLY A 62 -5.76 4.56 16.34
C GLY A 62 -6.66 5.78 16.48
N LEU A 63 -7.95 5.64 16.14
CA LEU A 63 -8.93 6.72 16.15
C LEU A 63 -9.96 6.60 17.29
N ALA A 64 -10.24 5.38 17.73
CA ALA A 64 -11.26 5.12 18.76
C ALA A 64 -11.03 3.75 19.44
N CYS A 65 -12.10 3.14 19.98
CA CYS A 65 -12.03 1.86 20.69
C CYS A 65 -11.44 0.71 19.86
N CYS A 66 -11.59 0.71 18.53
CA CYS A 66 -10.96 -0.29 17.66
C CYS A 66 -9.43 -0.22 17.64
N ALA A 67 -8.83 0.85 18.18
CA ALA A 67 -7.39 0.88 18.43
C ALA A 67 -6.96 -0.16 19.49
N ILE A 68 -7.81 -0.46 20.46
CA ILE A 68 -7.57 -1.52 21.45
C ILE A 68 -7.63 -2.89 20.77
N GLU A 69 -8.56 -3.07 19.83
CA GLU A 69 -8.64 -4.28 18.99
C GLU A 69 -7.37 -4.43 18.15
N MET A 70 -6.86 -3.35 17.58
CA MET A 70 -5.56 -3.34 16.88
C MET A 70 -4.41 -3.77 17.81
N MET A 71 -4.38 -3.31 19.05
CA MET A 71 -3.39 -3.77 20.04
C MET A 71 -3.55 -5.26 20.36
N THR A 72 -4.78 -5.77 20.38
CA THR A 72 -5.06 -7.20 20.61
C THR A 72 -4.55 -8.09 19.49
N ILE A 73 -4.57 -7.61 18.24
CA ILE A 73 -4.02 -8.33 17.09
C ILE A 73 -2.50 -8.50 17.20
N VAL A 74 -1.80 -7.51 17.76
CA VAL A 74 -0.37 -7.56 18.02
C VAL A 74 -0.03 -8.42 19.24
N ALA A 75 -1.00 -8.63 20.13
CA ALA A 75 -0.81 -9.41 21.35
C ALA A 75 -0.58 -10.92 21.05
N PRO A 76 0.04 -11.68 21.98
CA PRO A 76 0.44 -13.08 21.75
C PRO A 76 -0.67 -14.03 21.29
N ARG A 77 -1.93 -13.70 21.57
CA ARG A 77 -3.07 -14.53 21.18
C ARG A 77 -3.30 -14.55 19.67
N ALA A 78 -3.20 -13.41 19.02
CA ALA A 78 -3.41 -13.28 17.57
C ALA A 78 -2.08 -13.25 16.81
N ASP A 79 -1.10 -12.58 17.36
CA ASP A 79 0.30 -12.53 16.92
C ASP A 79 0.48 -12.34 15.42
N ILE A 80 0.18 -11.15 14.94
CA ILE A 80 0.35 -10.81 13.52
C ILE A 80 1.81 -10.83 13.05
N ALA A 81 2.76 -10.87 13.99
CA ALA A 81 4.19 -10.97 13.68
C ALA A 81 4.52 -12.21 12.86
N ARG A 82 3.81 -13.34 13.08
CA ARG A 82 3.94 -14.57 12.28
C ARG A 82 3.59 -14.41 10.80
N PHE A 83 2.89 -13.34 10.45
CA PHE A 83 2.56 -12.98 9.06
C PHE A 83 3.47 -11.88 8.51
N GLY A 84 4.51 -11.48 9.26
CA GLY A 84 5.44 -10.44 8.84
C GLY A 84 5.04 -9.01 9.22
N PHE A 85 4.05 -8.82 10.09
CA PHE A 85 3.57 -7.50 10.53
C PHE A 85 4.09 -7.11 11.91
N GLU A 86 5.30 -7.52 12.27
CA GLU A 86 5.85 -7.30 13.61
C GLU A 86 6.21 -5.83 13.86
N VAL A 87 6.78 -5.19 12.85
CA VAL A 87 7.38 -3.87 13.04
C VAL A 87 6.36 -2.76 12.80
N LEU A 88 5.76 -2.29 13.87
CA LEU A 88 4.87 -1.13 13.84
C LEU A 88 5.68 0.16 13.68
N ARG A 89 5.27 1.00 12.76
CA ARG A 89 5.91 2.29 12.49
C ARG A 89 5.03 3.45 12.93
N ALA A 90 5.64 4.46 13.56
CA ALA A 90 4.96 5.69 13.97
C ALA A 90 4.94 6.76 12.88
N THR A 91 5.73 6.58 11.81
CA THR A 91 5.82 7.55 10.72
C THR A 91 5.26 6.98 9.41
N PRO A 92 4.42 7.73 8.69
CA PRO A 92 3.83 7.28 7.43
C PRO A 92 4.87 7.05 6.33
N ARG A 93 6.01 7.73 6.38
CA ARG A 93 7.08 7.58 5.37
C ARG A 93 7.83 6.25 5.45
N GLN A 94 7.68 5.52 6.55
CA GLN A 94 8.31 4.22 6.78
C GLN A 94 7.29 3.08 6.88
N ALA A 95 6.02 3.37 6.63
CA ALA A 95 4.92 2.41 6.70
C ALA A 95 4.38 2.12 5.31
N ASP A 96 4.02 0.85 5.08
CA ASP A 96 3.43 0.37 3.83
C ASP A 96 1.91 0.20 3.95
N LEU A 97 1.41 0.01 5.18
CA LEU A 97 0.01 -0.25 5.47
C LEU A 97 -0.52 0.72 6.51
N ILE A 98 -1.66 1.36 6.24
CA ILE A 98 -2.40 2.11 7.25
C ILE A 98 -3.63 1.32 7.70
N ILE A 99 -3.78 1.13 9.01
CA ILE A 99 -4.96 0.50 9.59
C ILE A 99 -5.82 1.59 10.23
N LEU A 100 -6.98 1.86 9.63
CA LEU A 100 -7.93 2.85 10.13
C LEU A 100 -8.79 2.22 11.21
N SER A 101 -8.37 2.37 12.46
CA SER A 101 -8.99 1.71 13.61
C SER A 101 -9.97 2.62 14.31
N GLY A 102 -11.24 2.57 13.91
CA GLY A 102 -12.33 3.25 14.58
C GLY A 102 -13.05 4.33 13.78
N ARG A 103 -13.71 5.23 14.48
CA ARG A 103 -14.54 6.29 13.88
C ARG A 103 -13.69 7.38 13.25
N VAL A 104 -13.98 7.71 12.01
CA VAL A 104 -13.37 8.83 11.31
C VAL A 104 -14.26 10.05 11.39
N SER A 105 -13.86 11.05 12.16
CA SER A 105 -14.58 12.32 12.20
C SER A 105 -14.29 13.16 10.95
N ILE A 106 -15.23 13.99 10.54
CA ILE A 106 -15.06 14.91 9.39
C ILE A 106 -13.84 15.81 9.58
N LYS A 107 -13.55 16.24 10.81
CA LYS A 107 -12.36 17.05 11.12
C LYS A 107 -11.05 16.27 10.98
N MET A 108 -11.09 14.95 11.22
CA MET A 108 -9.91 14.09 11.14
C MET A 108 -9.64 13.56 9.72
N ALA A 109 -10.66 13.48 8.88
CA ALA A 109 -10.55 12.97 7.52
C ALA A 109 -9.44 13.64 6.68
N PRO A 110 -9.28 14.97 6.68
CA PRO A 110 -8.18 15.62 5.94
C PRO A 110 -6.80 15.25 6.48
N VAL A 111 -6.68 14.99 7.80
CA VAL A 111 -5.42 14.57 8.41
C VAL A 111 -5.05 13.16 7.95
N ILE A 112 -6.01 12.24 7.98
CA ILE A 112 -5.83 10.86 7.50
C ILE A 112 -5.42 10.86 6.04
N ARG A 113 -6.08 11.67 5.22
CA ARG A 113 -5.74 11.79 3.80
C ARG A 113 -4.29 12.25 3.61
N ARG A 114 -3.84 13.25 4.36
CA ARG A 114 -2.45 13.72 4.31
C ARG A 114 -1.45 12.65 4.76
N LEU A 115 -1.78 11.86 5.80
CA LEU A 115 -0.93 10.75 6.24
C LEU A 115 -0.82 9.68 5.16
N TYR A 116 -1.94 9.33 4.53
CA TYR A 116 -1.95 8.37 3.43
C TYR A 116 -1.13 8.87 2.22
N ASP A 117 -1.25 10.14 1.87
CA ASP A 117 -0.49 10.73 0.76
C ASP A 117 1.03 10.81 1.04
N GLN A 118 1.43 10.82 2.32
CA GLN A 118 2.84 10.78 2.73
C GLN A 118 3.45 9.37 2.71
N MET A 119 2.64 8.32 2.62
CA MET A 119 3.13 6.95 2.50
C MET A 119 3.73 6.72 1.12
N LEU A 120 4.80 5.93 1.08
CA LEU A 120 5.47 5.54 -0.17
C LEU A 120 4.67 4.45 -0.89
N GLU A 121 4.75 4.43 -2.21
CA GLU A 121 4.18 3.35 -3.02
C GLU A 121 5.10 2.11 -3.03
N PRO A 122 4.53 0.90 -3.00
CA PRO A 122 3.11 0.55 -2.90
C PRO A 122 2.58 0.72 -1.48
N LYS A 123 1.35 1.21 -1.33
CA LYS A 123 0.71 1.45 -0.03
C LYS A 123 -0.70 0.88 0.01
N TRP A 124 -1.11 0.42 1.18
CA TRP A 124 -2.41 -0.18 1.41
C TRP A 124 -3.12 0.47 2.59
N ALA A 125 -4.45 0.42 2.56
CA ALA A 125 -5.29 0.88 3.67
C ALA A 125 -6.32 -0.20 4.00
N ILE A 126 -6.46 -0.50 5.29
CA ILE A 126 -7.45 -1.44 5.81
C ILE A 126 -8.34 -0.69 6.80
N SER A 127 -9.66 -0.78 6.62
CA SER A 127 -10.62 -0.33 7.61
C SER A 127 -10.82 -1.40 8.68
N MET A 128 -10.72 -1.01 9.96
CA MET A 128 -10.92 -1.90 11.09
C MET A 128 -12.11 -1.43 11.94
N GLY A 129 -13.01 -2.36 12.20
CA GLY A 129 -14.19 -2.16 13.01
C GLY A 129 -15.40 -1.62 12.26
N ALA A 130 -16.60 -1.83 12.82
CA ALA A 130 -17.87 -1.47 12.21
C ALA A 130 -17.99 0.02 11.90
N CYS A 131 -17.40 0.88 12.75
CA CYS A 131 -17.49 2.33 12.58
C CYS A 131 -16.72 2.83 11.33
N CYS A 132 -15.57 2.21 11.01
CA CYS A 132 -14.81 2.59 9.85
C CYS A 132 -15.37 1.97 8.56
N SER A 133 -15.99 0.78 8.68
CA SER A 133 -16.48 0.02 7.53
C SER A 133 -17.92 0.41 7.12
N SER A 134 -18.77 0.81 8.10
CA SER A 134 -20.19 1.05 7.86
C SER A 134 -20.80 2.09 8.80
N MET A 135 -19.99 2.98 9.39
CA MET A 135 -20.38 3.95 10.43
C MET A 135 -20.90 3.30 11.73
N GLY A 136 -21.22 2.00 11.73
CA GLY A 136 -21.73 1.26 12.89
C GLY A 136 -22.99 1.89 13.47
N VAL A 137 -23.03 1.99 14.81
CA VAL A 137 -24.14 2.63 15.56
C VAL A 137 -24.01 4.15 15.69
N PHE A 138 -22.91 4.74 15.23
CA PHE A 138 -22.58 6.15 15.39
C PHE A 138 -22.87 6.97 14.12
N ASN A 139 -24.01 6.73 13.51
CA ASN A 139 -24.44 7.49 12.36
C ASN A 139 -24.88 8.90 12.78
N ASN A 140 -23.97 9.85 12.69
CA ASN A 140 -24.26 11.25 12.97
C ASN A 140 -23.47 12.19 12.04
N TYR A 141 -23.86 13.45 12.01
CA TYR A 141 -23.29 14.49 11.15
C TYR A 141 -21.79 14.75 11.32
N ALA A 142 -21.18 14.30 12.41
CA ALA A 142 -19.77 14.53 12.71
C ALA A 142 -18.84 13.47 12.14
N LEU A 143 -19.38 12.37 11.64
CA LEU A 143 -18.62 11.26 11.05
C LEU A 143 -18.65 11.32 9.53
N VAL A 144 -17.59 10.79 8.94
CA VAL A 144 -17.53 10.61 7.48
C VAL A 144 -18.51 9.50 7.09
N PRO A 145 -19.41 9.75 6.13
CA PRO A 145 -20.31 8.69 5.64
C PRO A 145 -19.53 7.57 4.96
N ALA A 146 -20.12 6.38 4.94
CA ALA A 146 -19.52 5.17 4.36
C ALA A 146 -19.79 5.00 2.86
N ASP A 147 -20.05 6.07 2.14
CA ASP A 147 -20.37 6.06 0.69
C ASP A 147 -19.12 5.87 -0.18
#